data_11c6df0a992ae6cec4d0749d001ec267
#
_entry.id   11c6df0a992ae6cec4d0749d001ec267
#
_cell.length_a   1.000
_cell.length_b   1.000
_cell.length_c   1.000
_cell.angle_alpha   90.00
_cell.angle_beta   90.00
_cell.angle_gamma   90.00
#
_symmetry.space_group_name_H-M   'P 1'
#
loop_
_entity.id
_entity.type
_entity.pdbx_description
1 polymer ?
#
loop_
_entity_poly.entity_id
_entity_poly.type
_entity_poly.pdbx_seq_one_letter_code
_entity_poly.pdbx_strand_id
1 'polypeptide(L)'
;MPGRRGSMKPKDLHRGRFGNAVMVVHGPEAFDCGDVARLQDLLSPGKTIVAGVMARTAAEESGLPVTFDGDPPSSVLRRAGGKVFLVNHGKTPESGRIFGEIVASRLPAESSLVQLECSSRTVYLWNGGDRDFARLLARETGYSLTEAASGLGQGGMDREIRGCLPGEAVQVQGIVIGTALAEKVVIRSRDGGIEAISGLRPKAHGLEKLARMGGIDLSRAWCKSGSVRIAPPRKGGPAPASGRIVVADHCGKDLYRLITPDTCGVLAIGDDTTAVSGHICSHLGIPVFGVVDGDVDGLVEAGYAFGSVVVEVVEGRDDEVGRELAAMTPEGPVAWSDWIARALAFLGNRCRVIYPPPGAR
;
A
#
# COMPACT_ATOMS: atom_id res chain seq x y z
N MET A 1 38.39 -7.79 48.18
CA MET A 1 38.23 -7.47 46.75
C MET A 1 36.80 -7.05 46.51
N PRO A 2 36.43 -5.77 46.28
CA PRO A 2 35.06 -5.37 46.01
C PRO A 2 34.78 -5.59 44.52
N GLY A 3 33.64 -6.31 44.24
CA GLY A 3 33.19 -6.61 42.90
C GLY A 3 32.85 -5.36 42.10
N ARG A 4 33.37 -5.26 40.89
CA ARG A 4 33.00 -4.24 39.88
C ARG A 4 31.52 -4.38 39.55
N ARG A 5 30.72 -3.45 40.00
CA ARG A 5 29.38 -3.21 39.42
C ARG A 5 29.60 -2.67 38.01
N GLY A 6 29.37 -3.50 36.99
CA GLY A 6 29.34 -3.05 35.60
C GLY A 6 28.25 -2.00 35.43
N SER A 7 28.62 -0.79 35.06
CA SER A 7 27.65 0.24 34.66
C SER A 7 26.97 -0.19 33.36
N MET A 8 25.73 -0.58 33.45
CA MET A 8 24.88 -0.87 32.30
C MET A 8 24.79 0.41 31.44
N LYS A 9 25.12 0.31 30.16
CA LYS A 9 25.04 1.46 29.22
C LYS A 9 23.58 1.91 29.10
N PRO A 10 23.29 3.21 28.87
CA PRO A 10 21.91 3.71 28.75
C PRO A 10 21.05 2.95 27.74
N LYS A 11 21.63 2.40 26.67
CA LYS A 11 20.95 1.54 25.69
C LYS A 11 20.40 0.22 26.26
N ASP A 12 20.97 -0.31 27.34
CA ASP A 12 20.54 -1.59 27.93
C ASP A 12 19.35 -1.40 28.89
N LEU A 13 19.17 -0.20 29.43
CA LEU A 13 18.02 0.14 30.29
C LEU A 13 16.70 0.30 29.49
N HIS A 14 16.78 0.70 28.22
CA HIS A 14 15.60 0.86 27.35
C HIS A 14 15.12 -0.47 26.75
N ARG A 15 16.00 -1.44 26.50
CA ARG A 15 15.65 -2.76 25.95
C ARG A 15 14.61 -3.55 26.76
N GLY A 16 14.40 -3.22 28.05
CA GLY A 16 13.47 -3.95 28.90
C GLY A 16 12.02 -3.46 28.86
N ARG A 17 11.75 -2.19 28.48
CA ARG A 17 10.41 -1.58 28.64
C ARG A 17 9.41 -1.91 27.54
N PHE A 18 9.89 -2.03 26.30
CA PHE A 18 9.06 -2.32 25.12
C PHE A 18 9.39 -3.69 24.49
N GLY A 19 10.28 -4.48 25.09
CA GLY A 19 10.66 -5.79 24.57
C GLY A 19 9.51 -6.78 24.41
N ASN A 20 8.39 -6.56 25.11
CA ASN A 20 7.16 -7.32 24.94
C ASN A 20 6.08 -6.56 24.14
N ALA A 21 6.38 -5.38 23.60
CA ALA A 21 5.44 -4.62 22.81
C ALA A 21 5.55 -4.96 21.34
N VAL A 22 4.43 -4.92 20.64
CA VAL A 22 4.33 -5.10 19.19
C VAL A 22 4.04 -3.75 18.55
N MET A 23 4.92 -3.34 17.64
CA MET A 23 4.74 -2.16 16.80
C MET A 23 4.11 -2.59 15.48
N VAL A 24 2.89 -2.14 15.21
CA VAL A 24 2.19 -2.37 13.94
C VAL A 24 2.33 -1.13 13.08
N VAL A 25 2.94 -1.25 11.91
CA VAL A 25 3.23 -0.12 11.01
C VAL A 25 2.31 -0.19 9.79
N HIS A 26 1.78 0.96 9.38
CA HIS A 26 1.00 1.09 8.14
C HIS A 26 1.41 2.35 7.36
N GLY A 27 1.46 2.19 6.03
CA GLY A 27 1.83 3.25 5.08
C GLY A 27 3.32 3.29 4.78
N PRO A 28 3.70 3.51 3.51
CA PRO A 28 5.10 3.59 3.09
C PRO A 28 5.81 4.82 3.68
N GLU A 29 5.09 5.90 3.93
CA GLU A 29 5.62 7.17 4.43
C GLU A 29 6.35 7.02 5.77
N ALA A 30 5.86 6.11 6.64
CA ALA A 30 6.52 5.83 7.92
C ALA A 30 7.94 5.26 7.75
N PHE A 31 8.21 4.58 6.63
CA PHE A 31 9.54 4.10 6.26
C PHE A 31 10.33 5.18 5.51
N ASP A 32 9.72 5.79 4.49
CA ASP A 32 10.37 6.78 3.63
C ASP A 32 10.81 8.03 4.42
N CYS A 33 10.06 8.42 5.47
CA CYS A 33 10.41 9.50 6.40
C CYS A 33 11.37 9.07 7.54
N GLY A 34 11.75 7.78 7.60
CA GLY A 34 12.67 7.25 8.61
C GLY A 34 12.06 7.07 10.01
N ASP A 35 10.74 7.22 10.18
CA ASP A 35 10.10 7.12 11.49
C ASP A 35 10.22 5.72 12.09
N VAL A 36 10.05 4.67 11.28
CA VAL A 36 10.16 3.29 11.77
C VAL A 36 11.55 3.00 12.30
N ALA A 37 12.60 3.41 11.57
CA ALA A 37 13.99 3.25 12.03
C ALA A 37 14.21 3.95 13.36
N ARG A 38 13.82 5.23 13.46
CA ARG A 38 13.93 6.03 14.68
C ARG A 38 13.15 5.42 15.85
N LEU A 39 11.94 4.92 15.62
CA LEU A 39 11.13 4.31 16.68
C LEU A 39 11.67 2.94 17.12
N GLN A 40 12.21 2.13 16.19
CA GLN A 40 12.88 0.87 16.55
C GLN A 40 14.13 1.12 17.41
N ASP A 41 14.93 2.11 17.03
CA ASP A 41 16.13 2.48 17.82
C ASP A 41 15.76 3.00 19.21
N LEU A 42 14.73 3.83 19.30
CA LEU A 42 14.31 4.49 20.53
C LEU A 42 13.58 3.56 21.48
N LEU A 43 12.63 2.79 20.96
CA LEU A 43 11.71 1.97 21.78
C LEU A 43 12.17 0.50 21.89
N SER A 44 12.92 0.01 20.93
CA SER A 44 13.34 -1.42 20.85
C SER A 44 12.14 -2.38 21.06
N PRO A 45 11.07 -2.30 20.24
CA PRO A 45 9.91 -3.16 20.38
C PRO A 45 10.30 -4.62 20.13
N GLY A 46 9.64 -5.56 20.83
CA GLY A 46 9.91 -6.99 20.66
C GLY A 46 9.59 -7.52 19.25
N LYS A 47 8.65 -6.88 18.57
CA LYS A 47 8.29 -7.22 17.20
C LYS A 47 7.79 -5.98 16.45
N THR A 48 8.16 -5.87 15.17
CA THR A 48 7.60 -4.89 14.23
C THR A 48 6.86 -5.64 13.12
N ILE A 49 5.58 -5.33 12.93
CA ILE A 49 4.73 -5.94 11.90
C ILE A 49 4.29 -4.85 10.92
N VAL A 50 4.53 -5.06 9.65
CA VAL A 50 4.02 -4.21 8.56
C VAL A 50 2.66 -4.75 8.14
N ALA A 51 1.60 -3.98 8.37
CA ALA A 51 0.23 -4.37 8.10
C ALA A 51 -0.26 -3.84 6.75
N GLY A 52 -0.85 -4.73 5.96
CA GLY A 52 -1.28 -4.44 4.60
C GLY A 52 -0.14 -4.47 3.59
N VAL A 53 -0.50 -4.39 2.30
CA VAL A 53 0.46 -4.62 1.19
C VAL A 53 1.19 -3.35 0.73
N MET A 54 0.64 -2.17 1.05
CA MET A 54 1.09 -0.90 0.48
C MET A 54 2.49 -0.47 0.93
N ALA A 55 2.86 -0.76 2.18
CA ALA A 55 4.13 -0.36 2.75
C ALA A 55 5.27 -1.37 2.48
N ARG A 56 4.97 -2.51 1.84
CA ARG A 56 5.93 -3.63 1.76
C ARG A 56 7.19 -3.24 1.00
N THR A 57 7.08 -2.61 -0.16
CA THR A 57 8.24 -2.15 -0.94
C THR A 57 9.14 -1.23 -0.12
N ALA A 58 8.56 -0.19 0.52
CA ALA A 58 9.32 0.75 1.34
C ALA A 58 9.98 0.07 2.54
N ALA A 59 9.28 -0.88 3.16
CA ALA A 59 9.81 -1.65 4.29
C ALA A 59 10.98 -2.56 3.89
N GLU A 60 10.88 -3.28 2.77
CA GLU A 60 11.96 -4.10 2.23
C GLU A 60 13.17 -3.25 1.85
N GLU A 61 12.94 -2.10 1.19
CA GLU A 61 13.99 -1.14 0.83
C GLU A 61 14.70 -0.51 2.03
N SER A 62 14.02 -0.41 3.18
CA SER A 62 14.60 0.12 4.41
C SER A 62 15.65 -0.81 5.03
N GLY A 63 15.59 -2.11 4.74
CA GLY A 63 16.44 -3.14 5.34
C GLY A 63 16.20 -3.35 6.84
N LEU A 64 15.14 -2.76 7.40
CA LEU A 64 14.83 -2.89 8.84
C LEU A 64 14.28 -4.28 9.17
N PRO A 65 14.53 -4.80 10.38
CA PRO A 65 13.99 -6.08 10.83
C PRO A 65 12.46 -5.94 11.07
N VAL A 66 11.67 -6.44 10.13
CA VAL A 66 10.20 -6.41 10.18
C VAL A 66 9.61 -7.74 9.72
N THR A 67 8.35 -7.98 10.07
CA THR A 67 7.55 -9.07 9.53
C THR A 67 6.36 -8.50 8.76
N PHE A 68 5.94 -9.17 7.70
CA PHE A 68 4.83 -8.71 6.85
C PHE A 68 3.55 -9.47 7.18
N ASP A 69 2.44 -8.74 7.23
CA ASP A 69 1.10 -9.29 7.36
C ASP A 69 0.19 -8.56 6.36
N GLY A 70 -0.33 -9.28 5.37
CA GLY A 70 -1.14 -8.70 4.29
C GLY A 70 -2.52 -8.19 4.73
N ASP A 71 -2.93 -8.51 5.96
CA ASP A 71 -4.22 -8.11 6.48
C ASP A 71 -4.27 -6.63 6.90
N PRO A 72 -5.48 -6.03 6.95
CA PRO A 72 -5.66 -4.66 7.42
C PRO A 72 -5.14 -4.47 8.86
N PRO A 73 -4.64 -3.26 9.22
CA PRO A 73 -4.08 -2.97 10.54
C PRO A 73 -4.99 -3.36 11.71
N SER A 74 -6.31 -3.12 11.59
CA SER A 74 -7.26 -3.50 12.64
C SER A 74 -7.32 -5.02 12.89
N SER A 75 -7.12 -5.84 11.86
CA SER A 75 -7.05 -7.30 11.99
C SER A 75 -5.73 -7.75 12.63
N VAL A 76 -4.63 -7.13 12.23
CA VAL A 76 -3.30 -7.40 12.80
C VAL A 76 -3.27 -7.02 14.28
N LEU A 77 -3.78 -5.84 14.64
CA LEU A 77 -3.85 -5.36 16.02
C LEU A 77 -4.66 -6.31 16.92
N ARG A 78 -5.79 -6.83 16.44
CA ARG A 78 -6.60 -7.81 17.20
C ARG A 78 -5.87 -9.09 17.51
N ARG A 79 -5.00 -9.56 16.59
CA ARG A 79 -4.25 -10.82 16.74
C ARG A 79 -2.95 -10.66 17.52
N ALA A 80 -2.40 -9.46 17.55
CA ALA A 80 -1.05 -9.23 18.09
C ALA A 80 -0.91 -9.55 19.57
N GLY A 81 -1.97 -9.40 20.36
CA GLY A 81 -1.98 -9.66 21.81
C GLY A 81 -0.98 -8.79 22.59
N GLY A 82 -1.17 -8.67 23.91
CA GLY A 82 -0.27 -7.92 24.77
C GLY A 82 -0.29 -6.41 24.53
N LYS A 83 0.84 -5.75 24.80
CA LYS A 83 1.03 -4.31 24.53
C LYS A 83 1.28 -4.10 23.05
N VAL A 84 0.34 -3.47 22.36
CA VAL A 84 0.41 -3.21 20.92
C VAL A 84 0.12 -1.75 20.64
N PHE A 85 0.83 -1.18 19.66
CA PHE A 85 0.59 0.18 19.20
C PHE A 85 0.72 0.29 17.68
N LEU A 86 -0.08 1.19 17.10
CA LEU A 86 -0.08 1.50 15.68
C LEU A 86 0.90 2.64 15.38
N VAL A 87 1.62 2.54 14.29
CA VAL A 87 2.48 3.62 13.75
C VAL A 87 2.07 3.92 12.33
N ASN A 88 1.86 5.19 12.04
CA ASN A 88 1.64 5.70 10.70
C ASN A 88 2.22 7.11 10.54
N HIS A 89 2.42 7.52 9.31
CA HIS A 89 2.76 8.90 8.95
C HIS A 89 1.69 9.39 7.96
N GLY A 90 0.85 10.34 8.39
CA GLY A 90 -0.21 10.90 7.56
C GLY A 90 0.34 11.85 6.50
N LYS A 91 -0.30 11.94 5.33
CA LYS A 91 -0.02 12.99 4.32
C LYS A 91 -0.12 14.40 4.94
N THR A 92 -1.06 14.54 5.85
CA THR A 92 -1.24 15.68 6.73
C THR A 92 -1.50 15.18 8.14
N PRO A 93 -1.29 15.99 9.19
CA PRO A 93 -1.64 15.63 10.57
C PRO A 93 -3.08 15.12 10.70
N GLU A 94 -4.01 15.79 10.04
CA GLU A 94 -5.43 15.41 10.09
C GLU A 94 -5.70 14.08 9.39
N SER A 95 -5.11 13.81 8.21
CA SER A 95 -5.27 12.52 7.53
C SER A 95 -4.69 11.36 8.34
N GLY A 96 -3.58 11.59 9.05
CA GLY A 96 -2.99 10.61 9.96
C GLY A 96 -3.87 10.32 11.17
N ARG A 97 -4.49 11.35 11.75
CA ARG A 97 -5.47 11.23 12.84
C ARG A 97 -6.70 10.43 12.37
N ILE A 98 -7.27 10.81 11.21
CA ILE A 98 -8.45 10.13 10.62
C ILE A 98 -8.15 8.64 10.37
N PHE A 99 -6.95 8.31 9.91
CA PHE A 99 -6.56 6.91 9.74
C PHE A 99 -6.63 6.14 11.05
N GLY A 100 -6.10 6.69 12.15
CA GLY A 100 -6.20 6.08 13.48
C GLY A 100 -7.64 5.92 13.96
N GLU A 101 -8.49 6.93 13.73
CA GLU A 101 -9.93 6.87 14.02
C GLU A 101 -10.61 5.72 13.27
N ILE A 102 -10.33 5.55 11.97
CA ILE A 102 -10.87 4.45 11.15
C ILE A 102 -10.40 3.09 11.68
N VAL A 103 -9.12 2.96 12.05
CA VAL A 103 -8.60 1.71 12.61
C VAL A 103 -9.27 1.41 13.95
N ALA A 104 -9.37 2.41 14.84
CA ALA A 104 -10.01 2.27 16.15
C ALA A 104 -11.50 1.89 16.04
N SER A 105 -12.24 2.47 15.10
CA SER A 105 -13.65 2.15 14.86
C SER A 105 -13.91 0.72 14.36
N ARG A 106 -12.86 0.05 13.84
CA ARG A 106 -12.94 -1.35 13.38
C ARG A 106 -12.50 -2.37 14.42
N LEU A 107 -12.00 -1.91 15.55
CA LEU A 107 -11.72 -2.77 16.70
C LEU A 107 -13.01 -3.04 17.49
N PRO A 108 -13.06 -4.12 18.28
CA PRO A 108 -14.16 -4.33 19.23
C PRO A 108 -14.36 -3.11 20.14
N ALA A 109 -15.61 -2.85 20.55
CA ALA A 109 -15.95 -1.66 21.33
C ALA A 109 -15.18 -1.55 22.66
N GLU A 110 -14.84 -2.69 23.25
CA GLU A 110 -14.03 -2.80 24.46
C GLU A 110 -12.53 -2.66 24.21
N SER A 111 -12.11 -2.64 22.94
CA SER A 111 -10.69 -2.53 22.58
C SER A 111 -10.29 -1.08 22.46
N SER A 112 -9.16 -0.76 23.03
CA SER A 112 -8.51 0.53 22.86
C SER A 112 -7.37 0.45 21.84
N LEU A 113 -6.99 1.60 21.32
CA LEU A 113 -5.85 1.71 20.42
C LEU A 113 -4.92 2.83 20.89
N VAL A 114 -3.63 2.53 20.97
CA VAL A 114 -2.57 3.54 21.06
C VAL A 114 -1.97 3.69 19.67
N GLN A 115 -2.00 4.91 19.14
CA GLN A 115 -1.47 5.25 17.82
C GLN A 115 -0.35 6.29 17.97
N LEU A 116 0.78 6.06 17.32
CA LEU A 116 1.83 7.06 17.10
C LEU A 116 1.65 7.62 15.70
N GLU A 117 1.11 8.83 15.61
CA GLU A 117 0.99 9.57 14.37
C GLU A 117 2.25 10.43 14.21
N CYS A 118 3.08 10.08 13.21
CA CYS A 118 4.44 10.61 13.12
C CYS A 118 4.52 12.01 12.50
N SER A 119 3.60 12.36 11.58
CA SER A 119 3.63 13.67 10.92
C SER A 119 3.31 14.82 11.90
N SER A 120 2.40 14.60 12.84
CA SER A 120 2.06 15.55 13.91
C SER A 120 2.84 15.33 15.21
N ARG A 121 3.62 14.24 15.30
CA ARG A 121 4.29 13.81 16.54
C ARG A 121 3.31 13.69 17.70
N THR A 122 2.21 12.97 17.48
CA THR A 122 1.14 12.81 18.46
C THR A 122 0.92 11.34 18.77
N VAL A 123 0.83 11.03 20.06
CA VAL A 123 0.30 9.75 20.56
C VAL A 123 -1.19 9.94 20.78
N TYR A 124 -2.01 9.24 20.00
CA TYR A 124 -3.45 9.19 20.22
C TYR A 124 -3.82 7.98 21.06
N LEU A 125 -4.59 8.21 22.12
CA LEU A 125 -5.26 7.15 22.89
C LEU A 125 -6.73 7.12 22.50
N TRP A 126 -7.09 6.15 21.67
CA TRP A 126 -8.44 5.97 21.16
C TRP A 126 -9.29 5.11 22.09
N ASN A 127 -10.53 5.53 22.35
CA ASN A 127 -11.56 4.78 23.08
C ASN A 127 -11.17 4.40 24.53
N GLY A 128 -10.39 5.22 25.21
CA GLY A 128 -9.86 4.88 26.53
C GLY A 128 -8.75 3.81 26.45
N GLY A 129 -8.38 3.15 27.46
CA GLY A 129 -7.45 2.04 27.43
C GLY A 129 -6.17 2.25 28.22
N ASP A 130 -5.06 1.63 27.84
CA ASP A 130 -3.81 1.67 28.60
C ASP A 130 -3.16 3.06 28.57
N ARG A 131 -3.70 3.94 29.42
CA ARG A 131 -3.22 5.31 29.60
C ARG A 131 -1.75 5.38 30.01
N ASP A 132 -1.33 4.44 30.84
CA ASP A 132 0.05 4.42 31.33
C ASP A 132 1.00 4.02 30.22
N PHE A 133 0.59 3.10 29.34
CA PHE A 133 1.35 2.74 28.16
C PHE A 133 1.42 3.90 27.16
N ALA A 134 0.32 4.60 26.92
CA ALA A 134 0.29 5.78 26.06
C ALA A 134 1.17 6.93 26.61
N ARG A 135 1.13 7.20 27.93
CA ARG A 135 2.01 8.16 28.59
C ARG A 135 3.47 7.76 28.50
N LEU A 136 3.76 6.47 28.66
CA LEU A 136 5.12 5.95 28.52
C LEU A 136 5.64 6.18 27.10
N LEU A 137 4.86 5.85 26.07
CA LEU A 137 5.22 6.09 24.66
C LEU A 137 5.41 7.59 24.39
N ALA A 138 4.51 8.45 24.86
CA ALA A 138 4.60 9.88 24.67
C ALA A 138 5.89 10.45 25.30
N ARG A 139 6.23 10.03 26.52
CA ARG A 139 7.46 10.45 27.21
C ARG A 139 8.71 9.99 26.47
N GLU A 140 8.79 8.73 26.08
CA GLU A 140 9.99 8.18 25.43
C GLU A 140 10.18 8.75 24.00
N THR A 141 9.09 9.02 23.27
CA THR A 141 9.16 9.58 21.92
C THR A 141 9.27 11.11 21.88
N GLY A 142 8.90 11.78 22.98
CA GLY A 142 8.74 13.24 23.03
C GLY A 142 7.51 13.73 22.26
N TYR A 143 6.54 12.85 22.00
CA TYR A 143 5.30 13.19 21.32
C TYR A 143 4.25 13.73 22.31
N SER A 144 3.36 14.58 21.83
CA SER A 144 2.20 15.03 22.60
C SER A 144 1.20 13.87 22.78
N LEU A 145 0.51 13.80 23.94
CA LEU A 145 -0.53 12.81 24.18
C LEU A 145 -1.91 13.46 24.02
N THR A 146 -2.77 12.83 23.22
CA THR A 146 -4.14 13.26 22.98
C THR A 146 -5.09 12.08 23.16
N GLU A 147 -6.13 12.24 24.00
CA GLU A 147 -7.21 11.27 24.11
C GLU A 147 -8.28 11.57 23.06
N ALA A 148 -8.75 10.53 22.38
CA ALA A 148 -9.73 10.67 21.33
C ALA A 148 -10.73 9.48 21.37
N ALA A 149 -11.92 9.71 20.86
CA ALA A 149 -12.92 8.67 20.64
C ALA A 149 -13.11 8.47 19.14
N SER A 150 -13.21 7.22 18.72
CA SER A 150 -13.62 6.92 17.36
C SER A 150 -15.12 7.11 17.24
N GLY A 151 -15.58 7.74 16.15
CA GLY A 151 -16.99 7.74 15.79
C GLY A 151 -17.46 6.31 15.60
N LEU A 152 -18.64 5.97 16.11
CA LEU A 152 -19.27 4.68 15.79
C LEU A 152 -19.44 4.61 14.28
N GLY A 153 -18.99 3.52 13.67
CA GLY A 153 -19.09 3.29 12.25
C GLY A 153 -20.52 3.53 11.79
N GLN A 154 -20.71 4.50 10.92
CA GLN A 154 -22.04 4.81 10.38
C GLN A 154 -22.47 3.64 9.50
N GLY A 155 -23.32 2.77 10.04
CA GLY A 155 -24.08 1.82 9.26
C GLY A 155 -25.15 2.56 8.48
N GLY A 156 -24.81 2.98 7.25
CA GLY A 156 -25.70 3.64 6.33
C GLY A 156 -25.37 3.24 4.91
N MET A 157 -26.23 3.58 3.95
CA MET A 157 -25.95 3.41 2.51
C MET A 157 -24.80 4.32 2.03
N ASP A 158 -24.43 5.32 2.82
CA ASP A 158 -23.40 6.30 2.50
C ASP A 158 -22.06 5.95 3.14
N ARG A 159 -20.99 6.12 2.36
CA ARG A 159 -19.62 6.00 2.81
C ARG A 159 -18.91 7.35 2.69
N GLU A 160 -18.44 7.88 3.82
CA GLU A 160 -17.54 9.03 3.84
C GLU A 160 -16.09 8.58 3.70
N ILE A 161 -15.37 9.19 2.76
CA ILE A 161 -13.93 9.06 2.58
C ILE A 161 -13.35 10.43 3.00
N ARG A 162 -12.69 10.45 4.15
CA ARG A 162 -12.15 11.67 4.78
C ARG A 162 -10.63 11.76 4.63
N GLY A 163 -10.08 12.94 4.77
CA GLY A 163 -8.64 13.20 4.64
C GLY A 163 -8.16 13.15 3.18
N CYS A 164 -9.06 13.40 2.23
CA CYS A 164 -8.72 13.65 0.84
C CYS A 164 -8.07 15.02 0.69
N LEU A 165 -7.26 15.20 -0.35
CA LEU A 165 -6.87 16.51 -0.83
C LEU A 165 -7.50 16.75 -2.20
N PRO A 166 -7.97 17.97 -2.50
CA PRO A 166 -8.48 18.28 -3.84
C PRO A 166 -7.46 17.93 -4.93
N GLY A 167 -7.91 17.25 -5.98
CA GLY A 167 -7.05 16.75 -7.06
C GLY A 167 -6.55 15.32 -6.89
N GLU A 168 -6.70 14.71 -5.71
CA GLU A 168 -6.28 13.32 -5.49
C GLU A 168 -7.22 12.31 -6.13
N ALA A 169 -6.65 11.22 -6.66
CA ALA A 169 -7.41 10.05 -7.06
C ALA A 169 -8.08 9.40 -5.84
N VAL A 170 -9.36 9.04 -5.97
CA VAL A 170 -10.12 8.32 -4.94
C VAL A 170 -10.34 6.90 -5.38
N GLN A 171 -9.97 5.96 -4.52
CA GLN A 171 -9.99 4.53 -4.80
C GLN A 171 -10.98 3.81 -3.89
N VAL A 172 -11.68 2.84 -4.46
CA VAL A 172 -12.49 1.84 -3.75
C VAL A 172 -12.06 0.46 -4.22
N GLN A 173 -11.66 -0.41 -3.30
CA GLN A 173 -11.16 -1.76 -3.59
C GLN A 173 -9.99 -1.81 -4.60
N GLY A 174 -9.19 -0.73 -4.66
CA GLY A 174 -8.06 -0.59 -5.56
C GLY A 174 -8.41 -0.06 -6.95
N ILE A 175 -9.69 0.30 -7.20
CA ILE A 175 -10.13 0.92 -8.45
C ILE A 175 -10.34 2.41 -8.24
N VAL A 176 -9.77 3.24 -9.10
CA VAL A 176 -9.99 4.68 -9.07
C VAL A 176 -11.37 5.02 -9.60
N ILE A 177 -12.18 5.62 -8.73
CA ILE A 177 -13.58 6.00 -9.03
C ILE A 177 -13.75 7.47 -9.39
N GLY A 178 -12.69 8.25 -9.28
CA GLY A 178 -12.72 9.68 -9.62
C GLY A 178 -11.66 10.47 -8.87
N THR A 179 -11.77 11.80 -8.98
CA THR A 179 -10.86 12.78 -8.37
C THR A 179 -11.58 13.52 -7.24
N ALA A 180 -10.95 13.64 -6.08
CA ALA A 180 -11.47 14.42 -4.98
C ALA A 180 -11.56 15.92 -5.33
N LEU A 181 -12.69 16.54 -5.00
CA LEU A 181 -12.91 17.98 -5.12
C LEU A 181 -12.86 18.69 -3.76
N ALA A 182 -12.88 17.91 -2.67
CA ALA A 182 -12.90 18.40 -1.30
C ALA A 182 -12.19 17.41 -0.37
N GLU A 183 -11.93 17.83 0.88
CA GLU A 183 -11.31 16.98 1.92
C GLU A 183 -12.18 15.80 2.35
N LYS A 184 -13.45 15.82 1.99
CA LYS A 184 -14.42 14.76 2.22
C LYS A 184 -15.15 14.40 0.94
N VAL A 185 -15.14 13.12 0.61
CA VAL A 185 -15.91 12.51 -0.48
C VAL A 185 -17.00 11.62 0.10
N VAL A 186 -18.21 11.73 -0.40
CA VAL A 186 -19.33 10.87 0.00
C VAL A 186 -19.81 10.08 -1.21
N ILE A 187 -19.84 8.77 -1.04
CA ILE A 187 -20.33 7.81 -2.05
C ILE A 187 -21.44 6.95 -1.44
N ARG A 188 -22.34 6.49 -2.29
CA ARG A 188 -23.50 5.66 -1.91
C ARG A 188 -23.55 4.39 -2.74
N SER A 189 -23.89 3.27 -2.12
CA SER A 189 -24.25 2.06 -2.87
C SER A 189 -25.69 2.19 -3.40
N ARG A 190 -25.85 2.00 -4.72
CA ARG A 190 -27.16 2.04 -5.40
C ARG A 190 -27.20 1.04 -6.53
N ASP A 191 -28.22 0.22 -6.59
CA ASP A 191 -28.50 -0.74 -7.67
C ASP A 191 -27.28 -1.63 -8.05
N GLY A 192 -26.49 -2.03 -7.06
CA GLY A 192 -25.27 -2.84 -7.26
C GLY A 192 -24.04 -2.07 -7.72
N GLY A 193 -24.17 -0.75 -7.94
CA GLY A 193 -23.08 0.16 -8.27
C GLY A 193 -22.78 1.17 -7.16
N ILE A 194 -21.97 2.16 -7.48
CA ILE A 194 -21.61 3.28 -6.61
C ILE A 194 -21.99 4.61 -7.27
N GLU A 195 -22.67 5.45 -6.51
CA GLU A 195 -23.02 6.81 -6.89
C GLU A 195 -22.19 7.82 -6.09
N ALA A 196 -21.66 8.85 -6.76
CA ALA A 196 -21.00 9.98 -6.12
C ALA A 196 -22.07 10.97 -5.61
N ILE A 197 -22.11 11.18 -4.29
CA ILE A 197 -23.07 12.10 -3.66
C ILE A 197 -22.48 13.50 -3.54
N SER A 198 -21.21 13.61 -3.08
CA SER A 198 -20.53 14.90 -2.97
C SER A 198 -19.02 14.76 -2.93
N GLY A 199 -18.32 15.84 -3.29
CA GLY A 199 -16.86 15.96 -3.16
C GLY A 199 -16.05 15.12 -4.14
N LEU A 200 -16.67 14.44 -5.11
CA LEU A 200 -16.01 13.61 -6.12
C LEU A 200 -16.36 14.10 -7.54
N ARG A 201 -15.36 14.25 -8.39
CA ARG A 201 -15.52 14.25 -9.84
C ARG A 201 -15.40 12.81 -10.30
N PRO A 202 -16.50 12.15 -10.72
CA PRO A 202 -16.48 10.73 -10.98
C PRO A 202 -15.72 10.38 -12.26
N LYS A 203 -15.08 9.20 -12.27
CA LYS A 203 -14.48 8.54 -13.43
C LYS A 203 -15.42 7.42 -13.87
N ALA A 204 -16.12 7.61 -14.99
CA ALA A 204 -17.18 6.69 -15.45
C ALA A 204 -16.66 5.25 -15.57
N HIS A 205 -15.51 5.06 -16.23
CA HIS A 205 -14.89 3.75 -16.41
C HIS A 205 -14.58 3.03 -15.07
N GLY A 206 -14.09 3.75 -14.07
CA GLY A 206 -13.83 3.19 -12.74
C GLY A 206 -15.10 2.73 -12.02
N LEU A 207 -16.16 3.52 -12.11
CA LEU A 207 -17.48 3.15 -11.56
C LEU A 207 -18.08 1.93 -12.26
N GLU A 208 -17.93 1.83 -13.58
CA GLU A 208 -18.36 0.65 -14.35
C GLU A 208 -17.57 -0.61 -13.95
N LYS A 209 -16.23 -0.50 -13.78
CA LYS A 209 -15.40 -1.62 -13.28
C LYS A 209 -15.89 -2.11 -11.93
N LEU A 210 -16.17 -1.20 -11.00
CA LEU A 210 -16.70 -1.55 -9.68
C LEU A 210 -18.07 -2.23 -9.76
N ALA A 211 -18.96 -1.74 -10.60
CA ALA A 211 -20.29 -2.33 -10.77
C ALA A 211 -20.20 -3.78 -11.29
N ARG A 212 -19.24 -4.09 -12.18
CA ARG A 212 -19.00 -5.45 -12.69
C ARG A 212 -18.48 -6.43 -11.62
N MET A 213 -17.84 -5.94 -10.56
CA MET A 213 -17.37 -6.80 -9.46
C MET A 213 -18.51 -7.35 -8.59
N GLY A 214 -19.75 -6.87 -8.79
CA GLY A 214 -20.91 -7.25 -7.98
C GLY A 214 -20.98 -6.49 -6.65
N GLY A 215 -22.13 -6.53 -5.99
CA GLY A 215 -22.50 -5.71 -4.85
C GLY A 215 -21.41 -5.49 -3.80
N ILE A 216 -20.86 -4.27 -3.76
CA ILE A 216 -19.82 -3.89 -2.83
C ILE A 216 -20.47 -3.40 -1.54
N ASP A 217 -20.13 -4.07 -0.44
CA ASP A 217 -20.46 -3.56 0.90
C ASP A 217 -19.53 -2.37 1.23
N LEU A 218 -20.02 -1.15 1.01
CA LEU A 218 -19.28 0.08 1.26
C LEU A 218 -18.86 0.24 2.73
N SER A 219 -19.59 -0.35 3.67
CA SER A 219 -19.24 -0.27 5.10
C SER A 219 -17.92 -0.95 5.39
N ARG A 220 -17.59 -2.00 4.63
CA ARG A 220 -16.38 -2.82 4.75
C ARG A 220 -15.35 -2.55 3.67
N ALA A 221 -15.75 -1.85 2.61
CA ALA A 221 -14.89 -1.59 1.47
C ALA A 221 -13.61 -0.84 1.90
N TRP A 222 -12.50 -1.26 1.32
CA TRP A 222 -11.27 -0.50 1.40
C TRP A 222 -11.38 0.74 0.52
N CYS A 223 -11.19 1.91 1.12
CA CYS A 223 -11.20 3.19 0.44
C CYS A 223 -9.92 3.96 0.76
N LYS A 224 -9.37 4.64 -0.22
CA LYS A 224 -8.18 5.45 -0.09
C LYS A 224 -8.28 6.67 -1.01
N SER A 225 -7.62 7.78 -0.65
CA SER A 225 -7.34 8.90 -1.55
C SER A 225 -5.83 9.13 -1.69
N GLY A 226 -5.44 9.66 -2.83
CA GLY A 226 -4.06 10.00 -3.17
C GLY A 226 -3.20 8.81 -3.56
N SER A 227 -1.93 9.10 -3.77
CA SER A 227 -0.93 8.12 -4.20
C SER A 227 -0.72 7.03 -3.18
N VAL A 228 -0.32 5.87 -3.67
CA VAL A 228 0.07 4.72 -2.84
C VAL A 228 1.43 4.99 -2.18
N ARG A 229 2.37 5.49 -2.95
CA ARG A 229 3.70 5.91 -2.51
C ARG A 229 4.20 7.02 -3.41
N ILE A 230 4.82 8.04 -2.84
CA ILE A 230 5.40 9.17 -3.58
C ILE A 230 6.88 8.92 -3.91
N ALA A 231 7.61 8.22 -3.03
CA ALA A 231 9.02 7.94 -3.27
C ALA A 231 9.21 6.94 -4.43
N PRO A 232 10.17 7.18 -5.34
CA PRO A 232 10.51 6.23 -6.39
C PRO A 232 11.08 4.94 -5.81
N PRO A 233 10.86 3.78 -6.47
CA PRO A 233 11.41 2.51 -6.00
C PRO A 233 12.92 2.47 -6.18
N ARG A 234 13.62 1.85 -5.23
CA ARG A 234 15.05 1.53 -5.39
C ARG A 234 15.18 0.32 -6.32
N LYS A 235 16.10 0.42 -7.27
CA LYS A 235 16.35 -0.68 -8.21
C LYS A 235 17.03 -1.86 -7.50
N GLY A 236 16.40 -3.03 -7.61
CA GLY A 236 16.93 -4.29 -7.13
C GLY A 236 17.96 -4.93 -8.08
N GLY A 237 18.53 -6.06 -7.65
CA GLY A 237 19.36 -6.89 -8.51
C GLY A 237 18.51 -7.54 -9.63
N PRO A 238 19.16 -8.05 -10.71
CA PRO A 238 18.43 -8.62 -11.84
C PRO A 238 17.73 -9.93 -11.47
N ALA A 239 16.51 -10.10 -11.96
CA ALA A 239 15.77 -11.36 -11.90
C ALA A 239 16.39 -12.42 -12.83
N PRO A 240 15.98 -13.71 -12.72
CA PRO A 240 16.36 -14.75 -13.64
C PRO A 240 16.01 -14.38 -15.10
N ALA A 241 16.93 -14.60 -16.03
CA ALA A 241 16.70 -14.33 -17.46
C ALA A 241 15.65 -15.26 -18.10
N SER A 242 15.41 -16.42 -17.47
CA SER A 242 14.39 -17.40 -17.86
C SER A 242 13.68 -17.95 -16.62
N GLY A 243 12.39 -18.26 -16.76
CA GLY A 243 11.57 -18.73 -15.67
C GLY A 243 10.10 -18.58 -15.99
N ARG A 244 9.27 -18.44 -14.97
CA ARG A 244 7.83 -18.27 -15.09
C ARG A 244 7.47 -16.79 -15.28
N ILE A 245 6.47 -16.55 -16.13
CA ILE A 245 5.86 -15.22 -16.28
C ILE A 245 4.61 -15.16 -15.40
N VAL A 246 4.51 -14.16 -14.57
CA VAL A 246 3.33 -13.87 -13.77
C VAL A 246 2.40 -12.93 -14.53
N VAL A 247 1.11 -13.27 -14.58
CA VAL A 247 0.09 -12.40 -15.16
C VAL A 247 -0.61 -11.64 -14.02
N ALA A 248 -0.56 -10.31 -14.08
CA ALA A 248 -1.23 -9.41 -13.16
C ALA A 248 -2.31 -8.63 -13.92
N ASP A 249 -3.53 -9.15 -13.90
CA ASP A 249 -4.69 -8.53 -14.52
C ASP A 249 -5.50 -7.78 -13.45
N HIS A 250 -5.43 -6.45 -13.44
CA HIS A 250 -6.09 -5.54 -12.48
C HIS A 250 -5.88 -5.91 -10.99
N CYS A 251 -4.81 -6.63 -10.68
CA CYS A 251 -4.54 -7.16 -9.33
C CYS A 251 -3.17 -6.75 -8.77
N GLY A 252 -2.70 -5.56 -9.07
CA GLY A 252 -1.39 -5.05 -8.59
C GLY A 252 -1.16 -5.21 -7.07
N LYS A 253 -2.22 -5.14 -6.25
CA LYS A 253 -2.17 -5.38 -4.79
C LYS A 253 -1.75 -6.80 -4.41
N ASP A 254 -1.99 -7.78 -5.28
CA ASP A 254 -1.69 -9.19 -5.03
C ASP A 254 -0.32 -9.63 -5.56
N LEU A 255 0.41 -8.73 -6.23
CA LEU A 255 1.63 -9.06 -6.95
C LEU A 255 2.68 -9.76 -6.09
N TYR A 256 2.88 -9.30 -4.84
CA TYR A 256 3.80 -9.95 -3.90
C TYR A 256 3.42 -11.40 -3.54
N ARG A 257 2.16 -11.81 -3.75
CA ARG A 257 1.71 -13.20 -3.54
C ARG A 257 1.89 -14.04 -4.78
N LEU A 258 1.89 -13.42 -5.96
CA LEU A 258 2.02 -14.08 -7.25
C LEU A 258 3.47 -14.34 -7.64
N ILE A 259 4.38 -13.45 -7.24
CA ILE A 259 5.82 -13.54 -7.53
C ILE A 259 6.45 -14.66 -6.70
N THR A 260 7.28 -15.46 -7.38
CA THR A 260 8.06 -16.57 -6.81
C THR A 260 9.54 -16.43 -7.21
N PRO A 261 10.48 -17.11 -6.58
CA PRO A 261 11.91 -16.99 -6.91
C PRO A 261 12.27 -17.34 -8.35
N ASP A 262 11.42 -18.10 -9.06
CA ASP A 262 11.58 -18.48 -10.47
C ASP A 262 10.86 -17.50 -11.43
N THR A 263 10.30 -16.41 -10.94
CA THR A 263 9.64 -15.39 -11.77
C THR A 263 10.69 -14.62 -12.58
N CYS A 264 10.62 -14.70 -13.92
CA CYS A 264 11.52 -13.98 -14.82
C CYS A 264 10.92 -12.71 -15.41
N GLY A 265 9.60 -12.51 -15.26
CA GLY A 265 8.92 -11.31 -15.74
C GLY A 265 7.45 -11.28 -15.32
N VAL A 266 6.83 -10.10 -15.46
CA VAL A 266 5.41 -9.87 -15.17
C VAL A 266 4.73 -9.29 -16.39
N LEU A 267 3.62 -9.90 -16.82
CA LEU A 267 2.66 -9.29 -17.73
C LEU A 267 1.63 -8.54 -16.89
N ALA A 268 1.61 -7.22 -16.97
CA ALA A 268 0.68 -6.35 -16.26
C ALA A 268 -0.35 -5.77 -17.23
N ILE A 269 -1.64 -5.88 -16.89
CA ILE A 269 -2.76 -5.42 -17.72
C ILE A 269 -3.49 -4.31 -16.98
N GLY A 270 -3.62 -3.17 -17.64
CA GLY A 270 -4.21 -1.94 -17.12
C GLY A 270 -3.15 -0.93 -16.64
N ASP A 271 -3.46 0.36 -16.75
CA ASP A 271 -2.55 1.47 -16.47
C ASP A 271 -2.03 1.47 -15.03
N ASP A 272 -2.94 1.49 -14.07
CA ASP A 272 -2.58 1.49 -12.65
C ASP A 272 -1.87 0.20 -12.23
N THR A 273 -2.31 -0.94 -12.77
CA THR A 273 -1.66 -2.24 -12.51
C THR A 273 -0.25 -2.26 -13.07
N THR A 274 -0.04 -1.69 -14.26
CA THR A 274 1.28 -1.57 -14.87
C THR A 274 2.19 -0.65 -14.05
N ALA A 275 1.68 0.49 -13.58
CA ALA A 275 2.44 1.42 -12.73
C ALA A 275 2.83 0.78 -11.39
N VAL A 276 1.89 0.15 -10.70
CA VAL A 276 2.11 -0.55 -9.42
C VAL A 276 3.06 -1.74 -9.60
N SER A 277 2.87 -2.53 -10.67
CA SER A 277 3.76 -3.64 -11.00
C SER A 277 5.17 -3.15 -11.31
N GLY A 278 5.30 -2.08 -12.09
CA GLY A 278 6.58 -1.44 -12.38
C GLY A 278 7.30 -1.01 -11.10
N HIS A 279 6.59 -0.36 -10.19
CA HIS A 279 7.14 0.08 -8.91
C HIS A 279 7.66 -1.08 -8.05
N ILE A 280 6.85 -2.12 -7.85
CA ILE A 280 7.22 -3.30 -7.05
C ILE A 280 8.35 -4.07 -7.73
N CYS A 281 8.20 -4.33 -9.02
CA CYS A 281 9.14 -5.14 -9.80
C CYS A 281 10.48 -4.43 -10.01
N SER A 282 10.51 -3.08 -10.05
CA SER A 282 11.77 -2.33 -10.06
C SER A 282 12.61 -2.64 -8.81
N HIS A 283 11.97 -2.67 -7.64
CA HIS A 283 12.61 -3.06 -6.38
C HIS A 283 13.11 -4.51 -6.42
N LEU A 284 12.34 -5.42 -6.99
CA LEU A 284 12.69 -6.84 -7.07
C LEU A 284 13.62 -7.18 -8.25
N GLY A 285 13.90 -6.20 -9.14
CA GLY A 285 14.70 -6.40 -10.34
C GLY A 285 14.01 -7.22 -11.44
N ILE A 286 12.69 -7.42 -11.33
CA ILE A 286 11.87 -8.21 -12.26
C ILE A 286 11.37 -7.30 -13.39
N PRO A 287 11.60 -7.62 -14.68
CA PRO A 287 11.07 -6.83 -15.77
C PRO A 287 9.55 -6.98 -15.91
N VAL A 288 8.89 -5.92 -16.39
CA VAL A 288 7.44 -5.87 -16.60
C VAL A 288 7.15 -5.65 -18.09
N PHE A 289 6.19 -6.40 -18.63
CA PHE A 289 5.53 -6.07 -19.89
C PHE A 289 4.16 -5.49 -19.55
N GLY A 290 3.99 -4.17 -19.71
CA GLY A 290 2.76 -3.47 -19.39
C GLY A 290 1.90 -3.28 -20.63
N VAL A 291 0.58 -3.49 -20.49
CA VAL A 291 -0.43 -3.19 -21.51
C VAL A 291 -1.35 -2.13 -20.96
N VAL A 292 -1.38 -0.95 -21.60
CA VAL A 292 -2.08 0.23 -21.13
C VAL A 292 -2.90 0.87 -22.25
N ASP A 293 -3.92 1.65 -21.90
CA ASP A 293 -4.73 2.45 -22.84
C ASP A 293 -4.56 3.97 -22.63
N GLY A 294 -3.68 4.39 -21.73
CA GLY A 294 -3.30 5.78 -21.52
C GLY A 294 -4.11 6.50 -20.43
N ASP A 295 -4.88 5.77 -19.61
CA ASP A 295 -5.73 6.31 -18.56
C ASP A 295 -5.07 6.24 -17.15
N VAL A 296 -3.84 6.74 -17.04
CA VAL A 296 -3.02 6.68 -15.81
C VAL A 296 -3.54 7.63 -14.74
N ASP A 297 -3.81 7.11 -13.53
CA ASP A 297 -4.29 7.88 -12.38
C ASP A 297 -3.18 8.37 -11.42
N GLY A 298 -1.90 8.08 -11.71
CA GLY A 298 -0.76 8.57 -10.93
C GLY A 298 -0.69 8.03 -9.51
N LEU A 299 -1.07 6.78 -9.29
CA LEU A 299 -1.11 6.14 -7.96
C LEU A 299 0.25 5.92 -7.33
N VAL A 300 1.27 5.70 -8.16
CA VAL A 300 2.67 5.53 -7.75
C VAL A 300 3.58 6.20 -8.77
N GLU A 301 4.77 6.60 -8.34
CA GLU A 301 5.81 6.92 -9.30
C GLU A 301 6.28 5.62 -9.95
N ALA A 302 6.03 5.50 -11.26
CA ALA A 302 6.40 4.33 -12.02
C ALA A 302 7.93 4.23 -12.13
N GLY A 303 8.46 3.08 -11.77
CA GLY A 303 9.83 2.70 -12.05
C GLY A 303 9.81 1.34 -12.72
N TYR A 304 10.76 1.08 -13.62
CA TYR A 304 10.81 -0.20 -14.31
C TYR A 304 12.21 -0.81 -14.21
N ALA A 305 12.27 -2.12 -13.97
CA ALA A 305 13.51 -2.88 -14.03
C ALA A 305 14.03 -2.96 -15.48
N PHE A 306 15.31 -3.23 -15.61
CA PHE A 306 15.93 -3.44 -16.94
C PHE A 306 15.23 -4.59 -17.69
N GLY A 307 14.99 -4.40 -18.99
CA GLY A 307 14.28 -5.38 -19.82
C GLY A 307 12.76 -5.26 -19.78
N SER A 308 12.21 -4.24 -19.10
CA SER A 308 10.78 -3.95 -19.15
C SER A 308 10.36 -3.29 -20.46
N VAL A 309 9.11 -3.52 -20.84
CA VAL A 309 8.45 -2.92 -22.00
C VAL A 309 7.04 -2.51 -21.61
N VAL A 310 6.61 -1.30 -21.99
CA VAL A 310 5.20 -0.90 -21.86
C VAL A 310 4.68 -0.53 -23.24
N VAL A 311 3.53 -1.09 -23.58
CA VAL A 311 2.81 -0.84 -24.83
C VAL A 311 1.49 -0.16 -24.56
N GLU A 312 1.20 0.87 -25.34
CA GLU A 312 -0.10 1.54 -25.36
C GLU A 312 -0.93 0.96 -26.51
N VAL A 313 -2.14 0.56 -26.19
CA VAL A 313 -3.10 0.01 -27.17
C VAL A 313 -3.64 1.14 -28.03
N VAL A 314 -3.48 1.02 -29.35
CA VAL A 314 -3.97 1.99 -30.34
C VAL A 314 -5.31 1.54 -30.92
N GLU A 315 -5.50 0.23 -31.08
CA GLU A 315 -6.72 -0.39 -31.60
C GLU A 315 -7.21 -1.46 -30.63
N GLY A 316 -8.42 -1.28 -30.10
CA GLY A 316 -9.04 -2.19 -29.11
C GLY A 316 -8.96 -1.66 -27.68
N ARG A 317 -9.01 -2.56 -26.73
CA ARG A 317 -8.93 -2.29 -25.29
C ARG A 317 -7.75 -3.01 -24.68
N ASP A 318 -7.12 -2.42 -23.68
CA ASP A 318 -6.04 -3.04 -22.89
C ASP A 318 -6.45 -4.39 -22.28
N ASP A 319 -7.71 -4.49 -21.79
CA ASP A 319 -8.31 -5.73 -21.26
C ASP A 319 -8.36 -6.87 -22.29
N GLU A 320 -8.65 -6.56 -23.58
CA GLU A 320 -8.77 -7.56 -24.64
C GLU A 320 -7.38 -8.01 -25.08
N VAL A 321 -6.52 -7.06 -25.39
CA VAL A 321 -5.13 -7.29 -25.79
C VAL A 321 -4.36 -8.02 -24.68
N GLY A 322 -4.57 -7.60 -23.44
CA GLY A 322 -3.94 -8.24 -22.28
C GLY A 322 -4.35 -9.69 -22.09
N ARG A 323 -5.64 -10.00 -22.27
CA ARG A 323 -6.13 -11.41 -22.21
C ARG A 323 -5.58 -12.27 -23.33
N GLU A 324 -5.44 -11.74 -24.54
CA GLU A 324 -4.80 -12.45 -25.66
C GLU A 324 -3.34 -12.78 -25.34
N LEU A 325 -2.59 -11.81 -24.79
CA LEU A 325 -1.21 -12.03 -24.36
C LEU A 325 -1.10 -13.00 -23.20
N ALA A 326 -2.03 -12.96 -22.24
CA ALA A 326 -2.09 -13.91 -21.13
C ALA A 326 -2.31 -15.33 -21.65
N ALA A 327 -3.20 -15.53 -22.64
CA ALA A 327 -3.47 -16.81 -23.25
C ALA A 327 -2.27 -17.40 -24.01
N MET A 328 -1.38 -16.56 -24.56
CA MET A 328 -0.14 -17.01 -25.20
C MET A 328 1.04 -17.18 -24.26
N THR A 329 0.88 -16.80 -22.98
CA THR A 329 1.93 -16.94 -21.98
C THR A 329 2.05 -18.42 -21.58
N PRO A 330 3.24 -19.04 -21.73
CA PRO A 330 3.39 -20.48 -21.43
C PRO A 330 3.32 -20.73 -19.91
N GLU A 331 2.77 -21.88 -19.53
CA GLU A 331 2.75 -22.32 -18.12
C GLU A 331 4.14 -22.69 -17.59
N GLY A 332 5.05 -23.10 -18.50
CA GLY A 332 6.41 -23.52 -18.17
C GLY A 332 7.44 -22.38 -18.26
N PRO A 333 8.70 -22.67 -17.90
CA PRO A 333 9.78 -21.71 -18.00
C PRO A 333 10.02 -21.24 -19.43
N VAL A 334 10.25 -19.93 -19.59
CA VAL A 334 10.55 -19.30 -20.88
C VAL A 334 11.64 -18.24 -20.69
N ALA A 335 12.45 -17.99 -21.70
CA ALA A 335 13.35 -16.84 -21.70
C ALA A 335 12.51 -15.56 -21.88
N TRP A 336 12.71 -14.59 -20.99
CA TRP A 336 11.95 -13.32 -21.00
C TRP A 336 12.08 -12.58 -22.34
N SER A 337 13.31 -12.48 -22.89
CA SER A 337 13.57 -11.87 -24.19
C SER A 337 12.80 -12.49 -25.34
N ASP A 338 12.70 -13.83 -25.35
CA ASP A 338 12.01 -14.57 -26.42
C ASP A 338 10.50 -14.37 -26.33
N TRP A 339 9.98 -14.31 -25.10
CA TRP A 339 8.56 -14.03 -24.89
C TRP A 339 8.20 -12.61 -25.32
N ILE A 340 9.03 -11.59 -24.96
CA ILE A 340 8.82 -10.21 -25.43
C ILE A 340 8.81 -10.14 -26.96
N ALA A 341 9.79 -10.78 -27.63
CA ALA A 341 9.86 -10.76 -29.08
C ALA A 341 8.60 -11.33 -29.71
N ARG A 342 8.08 -12.43 -29.17
CA ARG A 342 6.82 -13.05 -29.63
C ARG A 342 5.61 -12.14 -29.34
N ALA A 343 5.56 -11.54 -28.14
CA ALA A 343 4.47 -10.65 -27.74
C ALA A 343 4.41 -9.43 -28.68
N LEU A 344 5.54 -8.78 -28.94
CA LEU A 344 5.61 -7.62 -29.84
C LEU A 344 5.27 -8.00 -31.30
N ALA A 345 5.74 -9.14 -31.78
CA ALA A 345 5.39 -9.64 -33.12
C ALA A 345 3.88 -9.93 -33.23
N PHE A 346 3.26 -10.50 -32.19
CA PHE A 346 1.84 -10.77 -32.16
C PHE A 346 0.99 -9.47 -32.14
N LEU A 347 1.42 -8.48 -31.38
CA LEU A 347 0.72 -7.19 -31.26
C LEU A 347 0.78 -6.38 -32.57
N GLY A 348 1.91 -6.42 -33.29
CA GLY A 348 2.08 -5.67 -34.54
C GLY A 348 1.77 -4.19 -34.39
N ASN A 349 0.92 -3.66 -35.28
CA ASN A 349 0.54 -2.26 -35.28
C ASN A 349 -0.62 -1.91 -34.33
N ARG A 350 -1.18 -2.89 -33.63
CA ARG A 350 -2.27 -2.66 -32.65
C ARG A 350 -1.80 -1.88 -31.40
N CYS A 351 -0.51 -1.88 -31.16
CA CYS A 351 0.08 -1.23 -29.99
C CYS A 351 1.31 -0.42 -30.37
N ARG A 352 1.57 0.59 -29.56
CA ARG A 352 2.77 1.44 -29.64
C ARG A 352 3.63 1.21 -28.39
N VAL A 353 4.92 0.95 -28.57
CA VAL A 353 5.86 0.90 -27.42
C VAL A 353 6.06 2.31 -26.89
N ILE A 354 5.76 2.52 -25.60
CA ILE A 354 5.92 3.80 -24.90
C ILE A 354 7.04 3.75 -23.85
N TYR A 355 7.47 2.54 -23.43
CA TYR A 355 8.63 2.34 -22.58
C TYR A 355 9.43 1.11 -23.07
N PRO A 356 10.77 1.19 -23.16
CA PRO A 356 11.57 2.41 -23.04
C PRO A 356 11.16 3.45 -24.11
N PRO A 357 11.30 4.77 -23.82
CA PRO A 357 10.91 5.79 -24.78
C PRO A 357 11.67 5.59 -26.10
N PRO A 358 11.05 5.89 -27.25
CA PRO A 358 11.68 5.74 -28.55
C PRO A 358 13.00 6.49 -28.58
N GLY A 359 14.10 5.76 -28.89
CA GLY A 359 15.47 6.33 -28.96
C GLY A 359 16.31 6.22 -27.69
N ALA A 360 15.77 5.74 -26.58
CA ALA A 360 16.54 5.38 -25.39
C ALA A 360 17.10 3.95 -25.56
N ARG A 361 18.32 3.82 -26.03
CA ARG A 361 19.12 2.59 -26.03
C ARG A 361 20.40 2.80 -25.21
#